data_623f5f2695fab7fae051ffaf7cfc14d8
#
_entry.id   623f5f2695fab7fae051ffaf7cfc14d8
#
_cell.length_a   1.000
_cell.length_b   1.000
_cell.length_c   1.000
_cell.angle_alpha   90.00
_cell.angle_beta   90.00
_cell.angle_gamma   90.00
#
_symmetry.space_group_name_H-M   'P 1'
#
loop_
_entity.id
_entity.type
_entity.pdbx_description
1 polymer ?
#
loop_
_entity_poly.entity_id
_entity_poly.type
_entity_poly.pdbx_seq_one_letter_code
_entity_poly.pdbx_strand_id
1 'polypeptide(L)'
;MSTPPLDLVLVSTPIGHLGSGRGGGVELTLTSLLRGLAARGHRITLVAPEGSVAPDDCPGLLLHTAGGSDQPSWQHAERAASVEIPCDGVLPHLWDLALSLGEDADAVINFSYDWLPLWLTPHAKSSLFHLVSMGSVSRAMDEVISQLARWDQRRMAFHTQRQAGDFSLTSPPSIVGNGFDLTRYQLQLNLDGPLGWAGRIAPEKGLEDAAAVAAALGETLLVWGLVEDADYAQSVEAAVPPGTLDWRGFQPTHHLQQELGCCRALLNTPKWNEAYGNVVVEAMACGVPVVAY
;
A
#
# COMPACT_ATOMS: atom_id res chain seq x y z
N MET A 1 11.88 11.68 26.88
CA MET A 1 13.04 10.77 26.82
C MET A 1 13.04 10.18 25.43
N SER A 2 14.12 10.31 24.67
CA SER A 2 14.23 9.67 23.35
C SER A 2 14.38 8.16 23.54
N THR A 3 13.58 7.39 22.83
CA THR A 3 13.72 5.92 22.76
C THR A 3 15.15 5.61 22.24
N PRO A 4 15.86 4.64 22.82
CA PRO A 4 17.18 4.25 22.29
C PRO A 4 17.06 3.77 20.83
N PRO A 5 18.11 3.91 20.02
CA PRO A 5 18.12 3.35 18.69
C PRO A 5 17.83 1.85 18.70
N LEU A 6 16.97 1.41 17.80
CA LEU A 6 16.62 0.02 17.60
C LEU A 6 17.28 -0.50 16.31
N ASP A 7 17.49 -1.79 16.24
CA ASP A 7 17.90 -2.53 15.07
C ASP A 7 16.67 -3.20 14.43
N LEU A 8 16.27 -2.74 13.26
CA LEU A 8 15.00 -3.10 12.66
C LEU A 8 15.18 -3.73 11.28
N VAL A 9 14.53 -4.86 11.04
CA VAL A 9 14.40 -5.45 9.72
C VAL A 9 13.00 -5.14 9.22
N LEU A 10 12.86 -4.46 8.08
CA LEU A 10 11.59 -4.20 7.43
C LEU A 10 11.47 -5.08 6.18
N VAL A 11 10.33 -5.76 6.04
CA VAL A 11 10.08 -6.64 4.90
C VAL A 11 9.00 -6.03 4.01
N SER A 12 9.36 -5.72 2.76
CA SER A 12 8.47 -5.15 1.76
C SER A 12 7.40 -6.14 1.31
N THR A 13 6.43 -5.65 0.54
CA THR A 13 5.49 -6.50 -0.19
C THR A 13 6.22 -7.34 -1.25
N PRO A 14 5.80 -8.60 -1.50
CA PRO A 14 6.31 -9.40 -2.60
C PRO A 14 5.72 -9.01 -3.97
N ILE A 15 4.77 -8.07 -3.98
CA ILE A 15 4.06 -7.64 -5.20
C ILE A 15 4.84 -6.51 -5.87
N GLY A 16 5.76 -6.88 -6.76
CA GLY A 16 6.65 -5.96 -7.45
C GLY A 16 7.78 -5.41 -6.56
N HIS A 17 8.80 -4.86 -7.19
CA HIS A 17 9.90 -4.20 -6.47
C HIS A 17 9.48 -2.83 -5.94
N LEU A 18 10.12 -2.35 -4.88
CA LEU A 18 9.88 -1.02 -4.32
C LEU A 18 10.21 0.05 -5.36
N GLY A 19 9.24 0.91 -5.67
CA GLY A 19 9.30 1.91 -6.74
C GLY A 19 8.62 1.50 -8.04
N SER A 20 8.10 0.26 -8.15
CA SER A 20 7.35 -0.21 -9.33
C SER A 20 5.94 0.35 -9.43
N GLY A 21 5.36 0.80 -8.32
CA GLY A 21 3.95 1.14 -8.21
C GLY A 21 3.00 -0.07 -8.09
N ARG A 22 3.48 -1.29 -8.33
CA ARG A 22 2.67 -2.52 -8.22
C ARG A 22 2.22 -2.78 -6.78
N GLY A 23 3.06 -2.46 -5.79
CA GLY A 23 2.72 -2.53 -4.37
C GLY A 23 1.71 -1.47 -3.91
N GLY A 24 1.40 -0.49 -4.76
CA GLY A 24 0.43 0.55 -4.49
C GLY A 24 0.77 1.38 -3.24
N GLY A 25 -0.24 1.69 -2.42
CA GLY A 25 -0.08 2.52 -1.22
C GLY A 25 0.88 1.97 -0.16
N VAL A 26 1.18 0.67 -0.19
CA VAL A 26 2.14 0.04 0.74
C VAL A 26 3.56 0.57 0.50
N GLU A 27 3.95 0.81 -0.77
CA GLU A 27 5.27 1.35 -1.11
C GLU A 27 5.47 2.75 -0.51
N LEU A 28 4.46 3.62 -0.59
CA LEU A 28 4.49 4.95 0.01
C LEU A 28 4.58 4.88 1.54
N THR A 29 3.78 4.01 2.16
CA THR A 29 3.78 3.78 3.61
C THR A 29 5.14 3.31 4.09
N LEU A 30 5.71 2.29 3.44
CA LEU A 30 7.03 1.76 3.77
C LEU A 30 8.12 2.83 3.62
N THR A 31 8.15 3.53 2.48
CA THR A 31 9.13 4.57 2.21
C THR A 31 9.06 5.71 3.24
N SER A 32 7.86 6.14 3.61
CA SER A 32 7.65 7.19 4.62
C SER A 32 8.13 6.73 6.00
N LEU A 33 7.88 5.46 6.35
CA LEU A 33 8.35 4.90 7.62
C LEU A 33 9.87 4.74 7.66
N LEU A 34 10.50 4.27 6.58
CA LEU A 34 11.96 4.18 6.46
C LEU A 34 12.63 5.52 6.76
N ARG A 35 12.14 6.61 6.15
CA ARG A 35 12.62 7.98 6.41
C ARG A 35 12.43 8.40 7.86
N GLY A 36 11.23 8.17 8.39
CA GLY A 36 10.90 8.53 9.77
C GLY A 36 11.74 7.79 10.82
N LEU A 37 12.06 6.53 10.57
CA LEU A 37 12.91 5.71 11.45
C LEU A 37 14.39 6.11 11.32
N ALA A 38 14.89 6.31 10.09
CA ALA A 38 16.25 6.79 9.85
C ALA A 38 16.50 8.15 10.51
N ALA A 39 15.56 9.10 10.38
CA ALA A 39 15.65 10.41 11.02
C ALA A 39 15.66 10.33 12.57
N ARG A 40 15.17 9.25 13.16
CA ARG A 40 15.22 8.98 14.61
C ARG A 40 16.47 8.21 15.03
N GLY A 41 17.36 7.88 14.09
CA GLY A 41 18.63 7.21 14.36
C GLY A 41 18.53 5.70 14.56
N HIS A 42 17.42 5.05 14.14
CA HIS A 42 17.32 3.60 14.12
C HIS A 42 18.23 3.01 13.03
N ARG A 43 18.79 1.82 13.28
CA ARG A 43 19.47 1.03 12.25
C ARG A 43 18.42 0.24 11.49
N ILE A 44 18.45 0.33 10.16
CA ILE A 44 17.39 -0.22 9.32
C ILE A 44 17.99 -1.14 8.27
N THR A 45 17.50 -2.36 8.24
CA THR A 45 17.71 -3.30 7.15
C THR A 45 16.39 -3.49 6.41
N LEU A 46 16.35 -3.19 5.13
CA LEU A 46 15.20 -3.41 4.25
C LEU A 46 15.41 -4.69 3.46
N VAL A 47 14.44 -5.60 3.54
CA VAL A 47 14.35 -6.80 2.70
C VAL A 47 13.23 -6.57 1.68
N ALA A 48 13.57 -6.65 0.39
CA ALA A 48 12.64 -6.30 -0.70
C ALA A 48 12.89 -7.19 -1.94
N PRO A 49 11.93 -7.27 -2.89
CA PRO A 49 12.14 -7.96 -4.17
C PRO A 49 13.31 -7.37 -4.96
N GLU A 50 13.94 -8.21 -5.78
CA GLU A 50 14.99 -7.78 -6.70
C GLU A 50 14.51 -6.63 -7.61
N GLY A 51 15.40 -5.66 -7.88
CA GLY A 51 15.06 -4.42 -8.60
C GLY A 51 14.58 -3.29 -7.71
N SER A 52 14.36 -3.53 -6.40
CA SER A 52 14.03 -2.47 -5.44
C SER A 52 15.17 -1.49 -5.24
N VAL A 53 14.83 -0.21 -5.04
CA VAL A 53 15.77 0.86 -4.77
C VAL A 53 15.44 1.49 -3.41
N ALA A 54 16.47 1.58 -2.55
CA ALA A 54 16.33 2.28 -1.27
C ALA A 54 16.15 3.78 -1.49
N PRO A 55 15.39 4.49 -0.62
CA PRO A 55 15.34 5.94 -0.69
C PRO A 55 16.72 6.57 -0.43
N ASP A 56 17.15 7.49 -1.29
CA ASP A 56 18.48 8.16 -1.22
C ASP A 56 18.66 8.97 0.08
N ASP A 57 17.56 9.40 0.71
CA ASP A 57 17.53 10.22 1.92
C ASP A 57 17.42 9.39 3.21
N CYS A 58 17.76 8.11 3.17
CA CYS A 58 17.84 7.23 4.33
C CYS A 58 19.29 6.80 4.61
N PRO A 59 20.12 7.65 5.20
CA PRO A 59 21.52 7.31 5.44
C PRO A 59 21.67 6.10 6.37
N GLY A 60 22.54 5.16 5.99
CA GLY A 60 22.81 3.96 6.77
C GLY A 60 21.78 2.84 6.64
N LEU A 61 20.76 2.99 5.79
CA LEU A 61 19.84 1.90 5.44
C LEU A 61 20.59 0.84 4.63
N LEU A 62 20.46 -0.43 5.05
CA LEU A 62 20.98 -1.58 4.32
C LEU A 62 19.83 -2.20 3.51
N LEU A 63 20.03 -2.36 2.20
CA LEU A 63 19.06 -3.03 1.32
C LEU A 63 19.57 -4.44 0.99
N HIS A 64 18.74 -5.44 1.29
CA HIS A 64 18.90 -6.81 0.85
C HIS A 64 17.74 -7.19 -0.07
N THR A 65 18.06 -7.82 -1.19
CA THR A 65 17.05 -8.19 -2.17
C THR A 65 16.99 -9.69 -2.39
N ALA A 66 15.77 -10.18 -2.67
CA ALA A 66 15.54 -11.56 -3.07
C ALA A 66 14.78 -11.60 -4.40
N GLY A 67 15.23 -12.47 -5.29
CA GLY A 67 14.55 -12.82 -6.53
C GLY A 67 13.63 -14.00 -6.36
N GLY A 68 12.86 -14.31 -7.40
CA GLY A 68 11.94 -15.46 -7.45
C GLY A 68 10.77 -15.20 -8.38
N SER A 69 9.93 -16.21 -8.59
CA SER A 69 8.68 -16.04 -9.34
C SER A 69 7.70 -15.16 -8.57
N ASP A 70 6.82 -14.48 -9.33
CA ASP A 70 5.84 -13.54 -8.78
C ASP A 70 4.90 -14.23 -7.78
N GLN A 71 4.64 -13.57 -6.65
CA GLN A 71 3.62 -13.98 -5.69
C GLN A 71 2.24 -13.53 -6.20
N PRO A 72 1.23 -14.44 -6.24
CA PRO A 72 -0.14 -14.05 -6.54
C PRO A 72 -0.68 -13.02 -5.55
N SER A 73 -1.35 -11.98 -6.05
CA SER A 73 -1.94 -10.96 -5.18
C SER A 73 -3.30 -11.41 -4.63
N TRP A 74 -3.50 -11.28 -3.32
CA TRP A 74 -4.79 -11.55 -2.67
C TRP A 74 -5.92 -10.62 -3.16
N GLN A 75 -5.59 -9.47 -3.74
CA GLN A 75 -6.58 -8.50 -4.27
C GLN A 75 -7.37 -9.07 -5.45
N HIS A 76 -6.76 -9.98 -6.21
CA HIS A 76 -7.38 -10.60 -7.38
C HIS A 76 -7.87 -12.02 -7.11
N ALA A 77 -7.65 -12.52 -5.89
CA ALA A 77 -8.08 -13.83 -5.50
C ALA A 77 -9.59 -13.85 -5.19
N GLU A 78 -10.26 -14.92 -5.56
CA GLU A 78 -11.61 -15.17 -5.07
C GLU A 78 -11.60 -15.31 -3.54
N ARG A 79 -12.70 -14.92 -2.89
CA ARG A 79 -12.81 -15.00 -1.42
C ARG A 79 -12.53 -16.38 -0.84
N ALA A 80 -12.80 -17.44 -1.60
CA ALA A 80 -12.57 -18.83 -1.21
C ALA A 80 -11.28 -19.44 -1.79
N ALA A 81 -10.42 -18.63 -2.40
CA ALA A 81 -9.17 -19.10 -2.98
C ALA A 81 -8.29 -19.77 -1.92
N SER A 82 -7.60 -20.82 -2.34
CA SER A 82 -6.59 -21.49 -1.52
C SER A 82 -5.34 -20.62 -1.40
N VAL A 83 -4.56 -20.87 -0.34
CA VAL A 83 -3.22 -20.29 -0.21
C VAL A 83 -2.33 -20.85 -1.32
N GLU A 84 -1.74 -19.97 -2.11
CA GLU A 84 -0.81 -20.33 -3.16
C GLU A 84 0.53 -19.63 -2.94
N ILE A 85 1.59 -20.41 -2.82
CA ILE A 85 2.96 -19.93 -2.63
C ILE A 85 3.83 -20.70 -3.61
N PRO A 86 4.33 -20.08 -4.68
CA PRO A 86 5.26 -20.72 -5.60
C PRO A 86 6.52 -21.20 -4.86
N CYS A 87 7.00 -22.41 -5.14
CA CYS A 87 8.13 -23.00 -4.42
C CYS A 87 9.46 -22.27 -4.66
N ASP A 88 9.59 -21.60 -5.81
CA ASP A 88 10.70 -20.71 -6.20
C ASP A 88 10.29 -19.23 -6.13
N GLY A 89 9.24 -18.94 -5.36
CA GLY A 89 8.61 -17.61 -5.28
C GLY A 89 9.44 -16.59 -4.51
N VAL A 90 9.26 -15.34 -4.87
CA VAL A 90 9.88 -14.20 -4.18
C VAL A 90 9.48 -14.15 -2.70
N LEU A 91 8.26 -14.52 -2.34
CA LEU A 91 7.77 -14.47 -0.95
C LEU A 91 8.57 -15.40 0.00
N PRO A 92 8.75 -16.71 -0.27
CA PRO A 92 9.59 -17.55 0.56
C PRO A 92 11.03 -17.04 0.69
N HIS A 93 11.65 -16.58 -0.40
CA HIS A 93 13.01 -16.07 -0.38
C HIS A 93 13.17 -14.78 0.44
N LEU A 94 12.17 -13.86 0.38
CA LEU A 94 12.16 -12.69 1.26
C LEU A 94 12.12 -13.08 2.73
N TRP A 95 11.32 -14.11 3.07
CA TRP A 95 11.15 -14.52 4.46
C TRP A 95 12.31 -15.36 4.99
N ASP A 96 12.97 -16.18 4.18
CA ASP A 96 14.23 -16.83 4.55
C ASP A 96 15.29 -15.79 4.93
N LEU A 97 15.43 -14.77 4.08
CA LEU A 97 16.38 -13.67 4.30
C LEU A 97 16.00 -12.84 5.54
N ALA A 98 14.72 -12.47 5.67
CA ALA A 98 14.23 -11.66 6.79
C ALA A 98 14.38 -12.38 8.15
N LEU A 99 14.11 -13.68 8.20
CA LEU A 99 14.28 -14.47 9.43
C LEU A 99 15.75 -14.59 9.83
N SER A 100 16.64 -14.83 8.85
CA SER A 100 18.09 -14.87 9.09
C SER A 100 18.63 -13.55 9.62
N LEU A 101 18.28 -12.42 8.97
CA LEU A 101 18.70 -11.08 9.39
C LEU A 101 18.02 -10.63 10.71
N GLY A 102 16.86 -11.17 10.99
CA GLY A 102 16.08 -10.85 12.17
C GLY A 102 16.52 -11.55 13.45
N GLU A 103 17.42 -12.54 13.39
CA GLU A 103 17.89 -13.25 14.62
C GLU A 103 18.59 -12.32 15.60
N ASP A 104 19.33 -11.33 15.10
CA ASP A 104 20.08 -10.35 15.91
C ASP A 104 19.37 -8.97 15.98
N ALA A 105 18.23 -8.80 15.35
CA ALA A 105 17.48 -7.55 15.34
C ALA A 105 16.49 -7.43 16.51
N ASP A 106 16.18 -6.21 16.93
CA ASP A 106 15.15 -5.94 17.96
C ASP A 106 13.75 -6.32 17.48
N ALA A 107 13.47 -6.14 16.18
CA ALA A 107 12.20 -6.52 15.58
C ALA A 107 12.29 -6.69 14.06
N VAL A 108 11.42 -7.57 13.53
CA VAL A 108 11.12 -7.69 12.10
C VAL A 108 9.72 -7.15 11.85
N ILE A 109 9.57 -6.18 10.95
CA ILE A 109 8.30 -5.53 10.64
C ILE A 109 7.87 -5.89 9.21
N ASN A 110 6.75 -6.56 9.11
CA ASN A 110 6.17 -7.04 7.85
C ASN A 110 5.18 -6.03 7.25
N PHE A 111 5.37 -5.73 5.96
CA PHE A 111 4.45 -4.93 5.14
C PHE A 111 3.72 -5.77 4.08
N SER A 112 4.06 -7.05 3.98
CA SER A 112 3.41 -7.97 3.06
C SER A 112 2.05 -8.39 3.62
N TYR A 113 0.98 -8.12 2.87
CA TYR A 113 -0.32 -8.72 3.14
C TYR A 113 -0.35 -10.10 2.51
N ASP A 114 0.18 -11.08 3.23
CA ASP A 114 0.24 -12.49 2.80
C ASP A 114 0.11 -13.47 3.96
N TRP A 115 -0.29 -14.69 3.65
CA TRP A 115 -0.56 -15.74 4.62
C TRP A 115 0.72 -16.22 5.34
N LEU A 116 1.81 -16.40 4.58
CA LEU A 116 3.06 -17.00 5.09
C LEU A 116 3.65 -16.27 6.29
N PRO A 117 3.88 -14.95 6.27
CA PRO A 117 4.47 -14.22 7.39
C PRO A 117 3.61 -14.28 8.65
N LEU A 118 2.30 -14.21 8.50
CA LEU A 118 1.37 -14.28 9.63
C LEU A 118 1.42 -15.66 10.28
N TRP A 119 1.44 -16.72 9.45
CA TRP A 119 1.55 -18.09 9.93
C TRP A 119 2.90 -18.40 10.59
N LEU A 120 4.02 -17.88 10.05
CA LEU A 120 5.36 -18.05 10.60
C LEU A 120 5.55 -17.42 11.98
N THR A 121 4.78 -16.38 12.31
CA THR A 121 5.02 -15.55 13.51
C THR A 121 5.12 -16.34 14.82
N PRO A 122 4.22 -17.30 15.14
CA PRO A 122 4.35 -18.10 16.37
C PRO A 122 5.54 -19.06 16.36
N HIS A 123 6.18 -19.29 15.22
CA HIS A 123 7.25 -20.26 15.04
C HIS A 123 8.63 -19.61 14.89
N ALA A 124 8.67 -18.30 14.66
CA ALA A 124 9.92 -17.55 14.49
C ALA A 124 10.61 -17.31 15.84
N LYS A 125 11.94 -17.28 15.81
CA LYS A 125 12.75 -16.86 16.97
C LYS A 125 12.74 -15.33 17.12
N SER A 126 12.69 -14.62 15.99
CA SER A 126 12.68 -13.15 15.93
C SER A 126 11.33 -12.60 16.36
N SER A 127 11.31 -11.38 16.86
CA SER A 127 10.09 -10.64 17.18
C SER A 127 9.44 -10.07 15.92
N LEU A 128 8.47 -10.81 15.36
CA LEU A 128 7.73 -10.39 14.16
C LEU A 128 6.54 -9.51 14.52
N PHE A 129 6.39 -8.43 13.77
CA PHE A 129 5.23 -7.53 13.82
C PHE A 129 4.70 -7.29 12.41
N HIS A 130 3.39 -7.06 12.29
CA HIS A 130 2.72 -6.89 11.00
C HIS A 130 1.95 -5.59 10.95
N LEU A 131 2.17 -4.79 9.92
CA LEU A 131 1.26 -3.74 9.53
C LEU A 131 0.30 -4.31 8.49
N VAL A 132 -0.94 -4.60 8.92
CA VAL A 132 -1.97 -5.15 8.04
C VAL A 132 -2.42 -4.05 7.08
N SER A 133 -2.13 -4.22 5.78
CA SER A 133 -2.27 -3.17 4.78
C SER A 133 -3.56 -3.22 3.96
N MET A 134 -4.40 -4.23 4.16
CA MET A 134 -5.68 -4.40 3.44
C MET A 134 -6.80 -4.77 4.41
N GLY A 135 -8.04 -4.61 3.97
CA GLY A 135 -9.21 -5.15 4.64
C GLY A 135 -9.38 -6.67 4.39
N SER A 136 -10.53 -7.20 4.77
CA SER A 136 -10.88 -8.61 4.55
C SER A 136 -11.19 -8.87 3.08
N VAL A 137 -10.24 -9.46 2.36
CA VAL A 137 -10.38 -9.82 0.94
C VAL A 137 -10.48 -11.33 0.71
N SER A 138 -9.97 -12.17 1.62
CA SER A 138 -9.95 -13.62 1.46
C SER A 138 -10.19 -14.31 2.80
N ARG A 139 -10.89 -15.47 2.75
CA ARG A 139 -11.13 -16.31 3.94
C ARG A 139 -9.82 -16.79 4.55
N ALA A 140 -8.84 -17.19 3.74
CA ALA A 140 -7.56 -17.69 4.22
C ALA A 140 -6.80 -16.63 5.02
N MET A 141 -6.84 -15.35 4.57
CA MET A 141 -6.24 -14.23 5.28
C MET A 141 -6.99 -13.93 6.58
N ASP A 142 -8.32 -13.92 6.55
CA ASP A 142 -9.14 -13.70 7.76
C ASP A 142 -8.87 -14.75 8.83
N GLU A 143 -8.71 -16.02 8.43
CA GLU A 143 -8.43 -17.13 9.33
C GLU A 143 -7.05 -17.02 9.96
N VAL A 144 -5.99 -16.74 9.19
CA VAL A 144 -4.62 -16.63 9.74
C VAL A 144 -4.47 -15.40 10.64
N ILE A 145 -5.10 -14.27 10.28
CA ILE A 145 -5.15 -13.07 11.13
C ILE A 145 -5.87 -13.37 12.45
N SER A 146 -7.01 -14.07 12.40
CA SER A 146 -7.74 -14.49 13.60
C SER A 146 -6.96 -15.49 14.45
N GLN A 147 -6.19 -16.39 13.84
CA GLN A 147 -5.30 -17.31 14.56
C GLN A 147 -4.18 -16.56 15.27
N LEU A 148 -3.54 -15.62 14.59
CA LEU A 148 -2.50 -14.80 15.17
C LEU A 148 -3.06 -13.90 16.30
N ALA A 149 -4.27 -13.35 16.14
CA ALA A 149 -4.93 -12.57 17.18
C ALA A 149 -5.18 -13.38 18.46
N ARG A 150 -5.57 -14.66 18.33
CA ARG A 150 -5.73 -15.57 19.49
C ARG A 150 -4.40 -15.93 20.16
N TRP A 151 -3.31 -16.00 19.40
CA TRP A 151 -1.98 -16.28 19.94
C TRP A 151 -1.36 -15.04 20.61
N ASP A 152 -1.20 -13.94 19.88
CA ASP A 152 -0.75 -12.62 20.40
C ASP A 152 -1.14 -11.50 19.45
N GLN A 153 -2.31 -10.86 19.69
CA GLN A 153 -2.81 -9.76 18.85
C GLN A 153 -1.89 -8.54 18.81
N ARG A 154 -1.02 -8.35 19.80
CA ARG A 154 -0.06 -7.22 19.86
C ARG A 154 0.99 -7.29 18.76
N ARG A 155 1.07 -8.41 18.02
CA ARG A 155 1.92 -8.57 16.84
C ARG A 155 1.37 -7.92 15.60
N MET A 156 0.12 -7.40 15.65
CA MET A 156 -0.54 -6.77 14.52
C MET A 156 -0.92 -5.32 14.83
N ALA A 157 -0.72 -4.45 13.86
CA ALA A 157 -1.25 -3.10 13.83
C ALA A 157 -2.03 -2.87 12.55
N PHE A 158 -2.99 -1.96 12.61
CA PHE A 158 -3.89 -1.61 11.51
C PHE A 158 -3.82 -0.10 11.24
N HIS A 159 -4.18 0.30 10.03
CA HIS A 159 -4.20 1.72 9.68
C HIS A 159 -5.38 2.44 10.30
N THR A 160 -6.57 1.83 10.28
CA THR A 160 -7.80 2.46 10.78
C THR A 160 -8.64 1.49 11.61
N GLN A 161 -9.47 2.05 12.50
CA GLN A 161 -10.44 1.29 13.28
C GLN A 161 -11.45 0.56 12.37
N ARG A 162 -11.85 1.21 11.26
CA ARG A 162 -12.77 0.64 10.27
C ARG A 162 -12.17 -0.60 9.62
N GLN A 163 -10.92 -0.51 9.13
CA GLN A 163 -10.19 -1.63 8.56
C GLN A 163 -10.06 -2.80 9.55
N ALA A 164 -9.66 -2.50 10.79
CA ALA A 164 -9.53 -3.51 11.84
C ALA A 164 -10.87 -4.22 12.15
N GLY A 165 -11.99 -3.53 11.97
CA GLY A 165 -13.34 -4.07 12.12
C GLY A 165 -13.72 -5.17 11.13
N ASP A 166 -12.96 -5.34 10.04
CA ASP A 166 -13.17 -6.42 9.07
C ASP A 166 -12.71 -7.80 9.63
N PHE A 167 -11.93 -7.80 10.72
CA PHE A 167 -11.30 -9.02 11.25
C PHE A 167 -11.84 -9.41 12.63
N SER A 168 -11.84 -10.71 12.90
CA SER A 168 -12.21 -11.25 14.23
C SER A 168 -11.03 -11.12 15.18
N LEU A 169 -10.98 -10.02 15.93
CA LEU A 169 -9.93 -9.71 16.89
C LEU A 169 -10.38 -10.08 18.33
N THR A 170 -9.42 -10.33 19.21
CA THR A 170 -9.65 -10.77 20.61
C THR A 170 -9.65 -9.62 21.61
N SER A 171 -9.13 -8.47 21.22
CA SER A 171 -9.01 -7.25 22.04
C SER A 171 -9.07 -6.00 21.14
N PRO A 172 -9.17 -4.78 21.69
CA PRO A 172 -9.09 -3.56 20.89
C PRO A 172 -7.82 -3.54 20.02
N PRO A 173 -7.93 -3.20 18.71
CA PRO A 173 -6.80 -3.22 17.80
C PRO A 173 -5.79 -2.09 18.08
N SER A 174 -4.52 -2.35 17.78
CA SER A 174 -3.50 -1.31 17.70
C SER A 174 -3.69 -0.53 16.39
N ILE A 175 -4.03 0.74 16.47
CA ILE A 175 -4.21 1.62 15.31
C ILE A 175 -3.01 2.56 15.23
N VAL A 176 -2.31 2.54 14.09
CA VAL A 176 -1.10 3.36 13.89
C VAL A 176 -1.27 4.46 12.85
N GLY A 177 -2.38 4.44 12.09
CA GLY A 177 -2.58 5.38 10.98
C GLY A 177 -1.58 5.18 9.85
N ASN A 178 -1.28 6.27 9.16
CA ASN A 178 -0.18 6.34 8.20
C ASN A 178 0.53 7.70 8.34
N GLY A 179 1.83 7.73 8.07
CA GLY A 179 2.65 8.94 8.16
C GLY A 179 2.97 9.51 6.78
N PHE A 180 2.85 10.84 6.66
CA PHE A 180 3.21 11.59 5.47
C PHE A 180 4.20 12.68 5.83
N ASP A 181 5.29 12.79 5.09
CA ASP A 181 6.20 13.92 5.20
C ASP A 181 5.64 15.10 4.40
N LEU A 182 4.88 15.95 5.05
CA LEU A 182 4.21 17.09 4.41
C LEU A 182 5.19 18.10 3.80
N THR A 183 6.48 18.08 4.16
CA THR A 183 7.48 18.97 3.57
C THR A 183 7.78 18.62 2.11
N ARG A 184 7.40 17.44 1.68
CA ARG A 184 7.58 16.95 0.30
C ARG A 184 6.41 17.29 -0.63
N TYR A 185 5.33 17.85 -0.08
CA TYR A 185 4.14 18.25 -0.83
C TYR A 185 4.15 19.74 -1.08
N GLN A 186 3.72 20.13 -2.26
CA GLN A 186 3.59 21.53 -2.64
C GLN A 186 2.11 21.92 -2.64
N LEU A 187 1.74 22.81 -1.71
CA LEU A 187 0.39 23.33 -1.65
C LEU A 187 0.12 24.17 -2.91
N GLN A 188 -0.90 23.80 -3.67
CA GLN A 188 -1.41 24.53 -4.81
C GLN A 188 -2.91 24.77 -4.59
N LEU A 189 -3.39 25.95 -4.96
CA LEU A 189 -4.80 26.29 -4.88
C LEU A 189 -5.29 26.63 -6.29
N ASN A 190 -5.70 25.61 -7.03
CA ASN A 190 -6.19 25.78 -8.40
C ASN A 190 -7.70 25.49 -8.42
N LEU A 191 -8.51 26.55 -8.49
CA LEU A 191 -9.98 26.45 -8.48
C LEU A 191 -10.56 26.12 -9.87
N ASP A 192 -9.81 26.32 -10.93
CA ASP A 192 -10.25 26.18 -12.33
C ASP A 192 -9.60 24.97 -13.04
N GLY A 193 -8.92 24.12 -12.29
CA GLY A 193 -8.26 22.91 -12.81
C GLY A 193 -9.25 21.80 -13.22
N PRO A 194 -8.75 20.78 -13.91
CA PRO A 194 -9.54 19.60 -14.27
C PRO A 194 -9.93 18.77 -13.04
N LEU A 195 -10.83 17.80 -13.23
CA LEU A 195 -11.07 16.74 -12.26
C LEU A 195 -9.95 15.71 -12.34
N GLY A 196 -9.58 15.12 -11.20
CA GLY A 196 -8.59 14.06 -11.12
C GLY A 196 -9.13 12.78 -10.48
N TRP A 197 -8.55 11.66 -10.86
CA TRP A 197 -8.74 10.37 -10.21
C TRP A 197 -7.41 9.62 -10.22
N ALA A 198 -7.01 9.03 -9.10
CA ALA A 198 -5.76 8.29 -9.01
C ALA A 198 -5.93 6.98 -8.23
N GLY A 199 -5.45 5.89 -8.83
CA GLY A 199 -5.53 4.55 -8.26
C GLY A 199 -5.16 3.47 -9.27
N ARG A 200 -5.09 2.22 -8.82
CA ARG A 200 -5.00 1.08 -9.74
C ARG A 200 -6.30 1.02 -10.55
N ILE A 201 -6.20 0.82 -11.85
CA ILE A 201 -7.38 0.72 -12.71
C ILE A 201 -7.89 -0.72 -12.64
N ALA A 202 -8.81 -0.94 -11.68
CA ALA A 202 -9.45 -2.21 -11.37
C ALA A 202 -10.85 -1.95 -10.75
N PRO A 203 -11.80 -2.90 -10.84
CA PRO A 203 -13.21 -2.68 -10.45
C PRO A 203 -13.40 -2.19 -9.03
N GLU A 204 -12.61 -2.67 -8.07
CA GLU A 204 -12.72 -2.28 -6.66
C GLU A 204 -12.37 -0.81 -6.40
N LYS A 205 -11.72 -0.12 -7.36
CA LYS A 205 -11.38 1.30 -7.27
C LYS A 205 -12.45 2.23 -7.85
N GLY A 206 -13.42 1.68 -8.59
CA GLY A 206 -14.65 2.38 -8.99
C GLY A 206 -14.43 3.57 -9.92
N LEU A 207 -13.48 3.48 -10.86
CA LEU A 207 -13.22 4.54 -11.85
C LEU A 207 -14.46 4.88 -12.68
N GLU A 208 -15.34 3.91 -12.94
CA GLU A 208 -16.57 4.09 -13.71
C GLU A 208 -17.50 5.15 -13.11
N ASP A 209 -17.56 5.28 -11.77
CA ASP A 209 -18.40 6.28 -11.11
C ASP A 209 -17.81 7.68 -11.27
N ALA A 210 -16.49 7.82 -11.14
CA ALA A 210 -15.79 9.08 -11.41
C ALA A 210 -15.91 9.51 -12.89
N ALA A 211 -15.78 8.55 -13.80
CA ALA A 211 -15.96 8.77 -15.23
C ALA A 211 -17.39 9.23 -15.57
N ALA A 212 -18.41 8.60 -14.97
CA ALA A 212 -19.81 9.00 -15.15
C ALA A 212 -20.08 10.43 -14.64
N VAL A 213 -19.48 10.82 -13.49
CA VAL A 213 -19.58 12.19 -12.98
C VAL A 213 -18.94 13.19 -13.95
N ALA A 214 -17.74 12.91 -14.44
CA ALA A 214 -17.06 13.79 -15.39
C ALA A 214 -17.86 13.94 -16.70
N ALA A 215 -18.38 12.82 -17.23
CA ALA A 215 -19.25 12.83 -18.42
C ALA A 215 -20.52 13.67 -18.21
N ALA A 216 -21.19 13.53 -17.06
CA ALA A 216 -22.39 14.30 -16.72
C ALA A 216 -22.12 15.81 -16.60
N LEU A 217 -20.91 16.19 -16.20
CA LEU A 217 -20.47 17.59 -16.14
C LEU A 217 -19.97 18.13 -17.49
N GLY A 218 -19.75 17.26 -18.48
CA GLY A 218 -19.12 17.61 -19.76
C GLY A 218 -17.64 17.99 -19.61
N GLU A 219 -16.95 17.37 -18.65
CA GLU A 219 -15.56 17.69 -18.32
C GLU A 219 -14.62 16.52 -18.54
N THR A 220 -13.33 16.81 -18.62
CA THR A 220 -12.28 15.80 -18.71
C THR A 220 -11.84 15.38 -17.30
N LEU A 221 -11.71 14.07 -17.10
CA LEU A 221 -11.12 13.44 -15.91
C LEU A 221 -9.69 13.00 -16.23
N LEU A 222 -8.72 13.54 -15.51
CA LEU A 222 -7.34 13.03 -15.56
C LEU A 222 -7.25 11.74 -14.74
N VAL A 223 -6.74 10.67 -15.34
CA VAL A 223 -6.69 9.33 -14.73
C VAL A 223 -5.25 8.87 -14.59
N TRP A 224 -4.78 8.70 -13.35
CA TRP A 224 -3.46 8.17 -13.04
C TRP A 224 -3.54 6.78 -12.43
N GLY A 225 -2.66 5.89 -12.87
CA GLY A 225 -2.43 4.58 -12.28
C GLY A 225 -2.02 3.51 -13.26
N LEU A 226 -1.72 2.34 -12.72
CA LEU A 226 -1.47 1.14 -13.50
C LEU A 226 -2.80 0.51 -13.92
N VAL A 227 -2.91 0.12 -15.18
CA VAL A 227 -4.01 -0.71 -15.67
C VAL A 227 -3.74 -2.15 -15.24
N GLU A 228 -4.46 -2.63 -14.23
CA GLU A 228 -4.39 -4.02 -13.76
C GLU A 228 -5.42 -4.90 -14.47
N ASP A 229 -6.58 -4.32 -14.79
CA ASP A 229 -7.66 -4.98 -15.54
C ASP A 229 -7.93 -4.20 -16.83
N ALA A 230 -7.45 -4.74 -17.95
CA ALA A 230 -7.58 -4.10 -19.26
C ALA A 230 -9.02 -4.14 -19.78
N ASP A 231 -9.76 -5.20 -19.50
CA ASP A 231 -11.17 -5.33 -19.91
C ASP A 231 -12.04 -4.33 -19.16
N TYR A 232 -11.78 -4.17 -17.86
CA TYR A 232 -12.42 -3.14 -17.06
C TYR A 232 -12.11 -1.73 -17.58
N ALA A 233 -10.83 -1.40 -17.82
CA ALA A 233 -10.44 -0.10 -18.36
C ALA A 233 -11.15 0.20 -19.69
N GLN A 234 -11.19 -0.77 -20.61
CA GLN A 234 -11.89 -0.64 -21.88
C GLN A 234 -13.41 -0.44 -21.68
N SER A 235 -14.00 -1.15 -20.73
CA SER A 235 -15.44 -1.00 -20.43
C SER A 235 -15.78 0.38 -19.90
N VAL A 236 -14.93 0.96 -19.05
CA VAL A 236 -15.11 2.33 -18.54
C VAL A 236 -14.96 3.36 -19.66
N GLU A 237 -13.94 3.23 -20.52
CA GLU A 237 -13.76 4.10 -21.69
C GLU A 237 -14.96 4.07 -22.64
N ALA A 238 -15.51 2.86 -22.92
CA ALA A 238 -16.65 2.70 -23.81
C ALA A 238 -17.97 3.23 -23.22
N ALA A 239 -18.06 3.39 -21.89
CA ALA A 239 -19.28 3.84 -21.20
C ALA A 239 -19.46 5.37 -21.18
N VAL A 240 -18.45 6.14 -21.58
CA VAL A 240 -18.47 7.61 -21.53
C VAL A 240 -18.18 8.22 -22.91
N PRO A 241 -18.57 9.48 -23.18
CA PRO A 241 -18.25 10.16 -24.43
C PRO A 241 -16.73 10.20 -24.70
N PRO A 242 -16.31 10.11 -25.97
CA PRO A 242 -14.89 10.26 -26.31
C PRO A 242 -14.27 11.54 -25.78
N GLY A 243 -13.07 11.44 -25.17
CA GLY A 243 -12.36 12.58 -24.57
C GLY A 243 -12.78 12.92 -23.15
N THR A 244 -13.70 12.15 -22.53
CA THR A 244 -14.02 12.29 -21.10
C THR A 244 -12.83 11.86 -20.22
N LEU A 245 -12.10 10.80 -20.60
CA LEU A 245 -10.94 10.30 -19.87
C LEU A 245 -9.65 10.74 -20.55
N ASP A 246 -8.71 11.26 -19.76
CA ASP A 246 -7.33 11.53 -20.17
C ASP A 246 -6.41 10.61 -19.35
N TRP A 247 -5.96 9.54 -19.97
CA TRP A 247 -5.14 8.51 -19.36
C TRP A 247 -3.69 8.97 -19.23
N ARG A 248 -3.24 9.23 -17.99
CA ARG A 248 -1.90 9.70 -17.65
C ARG A 248 -0.93 8.58 -17.28
N GLY A 249 -1.45 7.35 -17.13
CA GLY A 249 -0.66 6.20 -16.73
C GLY A 249 -0.12 6.29 -15.29
N PHE A 250 0.79 5.40 -14.96
CA PHE A 250 1.46 5.42 -13.66
C PHE A 250 2.48 6.56 -13.60
N GLN A 251 2.44 7.31 -12.51
CA GLN A 251 3.40 8.38 -12.22
C GLN A 251 4.10 8.12 -10.88
N PRO A 252 5.44 8.30 -10.80
CA PRO A 252 6.12 8.34 -9.51
C PRO A 252 5.52 9.41 -8.60
N THR A 253 5.51 9.16 -7.29
CA THR A 253 4.81 9.99 -6.29
C THR A 253 5.06 11.50 -6.46
N HIS A 254 6.29 11.92 -6.69
CA HIS A 254 6.61 13.35 -6.83
C HIS A 254 6.02 14.00 -8.09
N HIS A 255 5.92 13.25 -9.20
CA HIS A 255 5.25 13.73 -10.42
C HIS A 255 3.74 13.73 -10.25
N LEU A 256 3.18 12.63 -9.66
CA LEU A 256 1.75 12.57 -9.35
C LEU A 256 1.30 13.75 -8.49
N GLN A 257 2.07 14.11 -7.45
CA GLN A 257 1.75 15.25 -6.58
C GLN A 257 1.70 16.59 -7.35
N GLN A 258 2.63 16.80 -8.27
CA GLN A 258 2.64 18.02 -9.10
C GLN A 258 1.41 18.09 -10.00
N GLU A 259 1.05 16.99 -10.65
CA GLU A 259 -0.12 16.93 -11.54
C GLU A 259 -1.43 17.00 -10.74
N LEU A 260 -1.54 16.28 -9.61
CA LEU A 260 -2.69 16.36 -8.70
C LEU A 260 -2.92 17.81 -8.22
N GLY A 261 -1.86 18.51 -7.84
CA GLY A 261 -1.94 19.90 -7.39
C GLY A 261 -2.54 20.85 -8.42
N CYS A 262 -2.56 20.47 -9.71
CA CYS A 262 -3.23 21.25 -10.76
C CYS A 262 -4.73 20.97 -10.87
N CYS A 263 -5.25 19.96 -10.16
CA CYS A 263 -6.67 19.64 -10.17
C CYS A 263 -7.47 20.53 -9.21
N ARG A 264 -8.72 20.83 -9.57
CA ARG A 264 -9.65 21.52 -8.66
C ARG A 264 -10.31 20.57 -7.66
N ALA A 265 -10.40 19.28 -7.99
CA ALA A 265 -10.89 18.24 -7.08
C ALA A 265 -10.38 16.85 -7.50
N LEU A 266 -10.15 15.99 -6.51
CA LEU A 266 -9.93 14.57 -6.70
C LEU A 266 -11.26 13.84 -6.47
N LEU A 267 -11.67 12.98 -7.40
CA LEU A 267 -12.77 12.03 -7.21
C LEU A 267 -12.18 10.73 -6.67
N ASN A 268 -12.63 10.29 -5.50
CA ASN A 268 -12.17 9.06 -4.86
C ASN A 268 -13.38 8.13 -4.64
N THR A 269 -13.50 7.12 -5.49
CA THR A 269 -14.72 6.31 -5.66
C THR A 269 -14.51 4.82 -5.39
N PRO A 270 -13.81 4.39 -4.31
CA PRO A 270 -13.54 2.98 -4.05
C PRO A 270 -14.82 2.23 -3.69
N LYS A 271 -15.00 1.02 -4.27
CA LYS A 271 -16.12 0.10 -3.99
C LYS A 271 -15.81 -0.92 -2.90
N TRP A 272 -14.62 -0.89 -2.37
CA TRP A 272 -14.18 -1.73 -1.26
C TRP A 272 -13.88 -0.90 -0.01
N ASN A 273 -13.59 -1.58 1.10
CA ASN A 273 -13.15 -0.92 2.32
C ASN A 273 -11.65 -0.59 2.23
N GLU A 274 -11.33 0.66 1.89
CA GLU A 274 -9.94 1.12 1.86
C GLU A 274 -9.31 1.02 3.25
N ALA A 275 -8.09 0.49 3.33
CA ALA A 275 -7.37 0.40 4.59
C ALA A 275 -7.04 1.79 5.16
N TYR A 276 -6.67 2.74 4.28
CA TYR A 276 -6.35 4.12 4.67
C TYR A 276 -6.77 5.17 3.64
N GLY A 277 -6.48 4.95 2.34
CA GLY A 277 -6.74 5.92 1.27
C GLY A 277 -5.62 6.95 1.12
N ASN A 278 -4.40 6.50 0.89
CA ASN A 278 -3.22 7.38 0.77
C ASN A 278 -3.41 8.52 -0.22
N VAL A 279 -3.99 8.26 -1.40
CA VAL A 279 -4.19 9.26 -2.46
C VAL A 279 -5.07 10.43 -1.99
N VAL A 280 -6.02 10.18 -1.08
CA VAL A 280 -6.85 11.23 -0.47
C VAL A 280 -5.98 12.20 0.33
N VAL A 281 -5.07 11.66 1.14
CA VAL A 281 -4.16 12.49 1.96
C VAL A 281 -3.15 13.21 1.07
N GLU A 282 -2.63 12.57 0.03
CA GLU A 282 -1.73 13.17 -0.94
C GLU A 282 -2.39 14.36 -1.66
N ALA A 283 -3.63 14.19 -2.13
CA ALA A 283 -4.40 15.28 -2.75
C ALA A 283 -4.62 16.44 -1.78
N MET A 284 -5.08 16.17 -0.56
CA MET A 284 -5.28 17.21 0.45
C MET A 284 -3.98 17.92 0.85
N ALA A 285 -2.86 17.20 0.90
CA ALA A 285 -1.54 17.79 1.15
C ALA A 285 -1.08 18.72 0.02
N CYS A 286 -1.55 18.50 -1.21
CA CYS A 286 -1.36 19.38 -2.36
C CYS A 286 -2.39 20.53 -2.41
N GLY A 287 -3.35 20.60 -1.48
CA GLY A 287 -4.40 21.62 -1.46
C GLY A 287 -5.63 21.30 -2.31
N VAL A 288 -5.75 20.06 -2.78
CA VAL A 288 -6.84 19.61 -3.65
C VAL A 288 -7.99 19.05 -2.81
N PRO A 289 -9.21 19.60 -2.95
CA PRO A 289 -10.40 19.02 -2.32
C PRO A 289 -10.67 17.61 -2.82
N VAL A 290 -11.17 16.75 -1.93
CA VAL A 290 -11.52 15.37 -2.29
C VAL A 290 -13.02 15.17 -2.17
N VAL A 291 -13.61 14.60 -3.22
CA VAL A 291 -15.01 14.14 -3.24
C VAL A 291 -14.99 12.63 -3.19
N ALA A 292 -15.60 12.07 -2.13
CA ALA A 292 -15.66 10.64 -1.88
C ALA A 292 -17.03 10.22 -1.32
N TYR A 293 -17.35 8.92 -1.35
CA TYR A 293 -18.55 8.34 -0.70
C TYR A 293 -18.19 7.16 0.22
#